data_8a2961a9ec5dc33dfe34dd967c4da171
#
_entry.id   8a2961a9ec5dc33dfe34dd967c4da171
#
_cell.length_a   1.000
_cell.length_b   1.000
_cell.length_c   1.000
_cell.angle_alpha   90.00
_cell.angle_beta   90.00
_cell.angle_gamma   90.00
#
_symmetry.space_group_name_H-M   'P 1'
#
loop_
_entity.id
_entity.type
_entity.pdbx_description
1 polymer ?
#
loop_
_entity_poly.entity_id
_entity_poly.type
_entity_poly.pdbx_seq_one_letter_code
_entity_poly.pdbx_strand_id
1 'polypeptide(L)'
;RMAIGLDSITNDMVTFHTDNLSAGWTSKLANATMKVTLLEQWTTAMRRGFSVEIMSRMAADTRGAWGADPKLQKRLEVYGISKDDWDVWQAATPEDWRGQAMLTPESIASLQGFSAKQKNDAVGKLLGYIQNESEFTSILPGLMTRATMRQGTQSGSLGGESLRHLTLFKSFGVAMFERHWKRASQIESTAGKLAYSASLFTGLLMAGAMTNQLLDIMNGRDPRKMNDGKFWVQAMLRGGGVGIFGDILNTGLGGDNRGGQSNLTGLLGPVYGTAADVGLTAGSVFKEKTEPADVGANLLRIGYQNTPFIRNWYTKAAFEHAVFHDMQELLSPGYLRRMKRRAQKDFGQSFWWEPGDSTPDRAPNLGAA
;
A
#
# COMPACT_ATOMS: atom_id res chain seq x y z
N ARG A 1 17.60 6.40 23.55
CA ARG A 1 18.31 7.47 22.79
C ARG A 1 18.29 7.16 21.29
N MET A 2 18.58 5.94 20.88
CA MET A 2 18.47 5.48 19.47
C MET A 2 17.06 5.65 18.87
N ALA A 3 16.03 5.52 19.69
CA ALA A 3 14.65 5.75 19.26
C ALA A 3 14.37 7.20 18.82
N ILE A 4 15.07 8.18 19.37
CA ILE A 4 14.81 9.60 19.09
C ILE A 4 15.21 9.99 17.66
N GLY A 5 16.34 9.49 17.15
CA GLY A 5 16.77 9.75 15.77
C GLY A 5 15.86 9.08 14.74
N LEU A 6 15.44 7.84 15.00
CA LEU A 6 14.48 7.11 14.14
C LEU A 6 13.07 7.68 14.26
N ASP A 7 12.67 8.15 15.44
CA ASP A 7 11.37 8.79 15.66
C ASP A 7 11.27 10.14 14.95
N SER A 8 12.36 10.93 14.91
CA SER A 8 12.35 12.20 14.16
C SER A 8 12.17 11.96 12.66
N ILE A 9 12.90 10.98 12.08
CA ILE A 9 12.77 10.64 10.65
C ILE A 9 11.38 10.14 10.32
N THR A 10 10.76 9.33 11.19
CA THR A 10 9.42 8.79 10.96
C THR A 10 8.32 9.81 11.26
N ASN A 11 8.48 10.65 12.31
CA ASN A 11 7.51 11.68 12.66
C ASN A 11 7.46 12.81 11.63
N ASP A 12 8.60 13.28 11.13
CA ASP A 12 8.62 14.34 10.11
C ASP A 12 7.95 13.88 8.81
N MET A 13 8.01 12.60 8.48
CA MET A 13 7.32 12.06 7.31
C MET A 13 5.81 11.91 7.51
N VAL A 14 5.36 11.55 8.70
CA VAL A 14 3.94 11.43 9.03
C VAL A 14 3.31 12.81 9.18
N THR A 15 3.96 13.74 9.89
CA THR A 15 3.51 15.14 10.03
C THR A 15 3.46 15.84 8.69
N PHE A 16 4.44 15.67 7.82
CA PHE A 16 4.41 16.25 6.46
C PHE A 16 3.21 15.80 5.63
N HIS A 17 2.68 14.60 5.85
CA HIS A 17 1.46 14.13 5.22
C HIS A 17 0.19 14.72 5.83
N THR A 18 0.18 14.95 7.14
CA THR A 18 -0.96 15.48 7.87
C THR A 18 -1.07 17.00 7.79
N ASP A 19 0.05 17.71 7.73
CA ASP A 19 0.10 19.17 7.63
C ASP A 19 -0.40 19.72 6.28
N ASN A 20 -0.40 18.89 5.25
CA ASN A 20 -0.97 19.24 3.94
C ASN A 20 -2.49 19.06 3.86
N LEU A 21 -3.13 18.48 4.87
CA LEU A 21 -4.57 18.44 5.00
C LEU A 21 -4.98 19.70 5.78
N SER A 22 -5.89 20.50 5.21
CA SER A 22 -6.44 21.68 5.88
C SER A 22 -6.81 21.37 7.33
N ALA A 23 -6.53 22.30 8.26
CA ALA A 23 -6.70 22.13 9.71
C ALA A 23 -8.17 21.92 10.18
N GLY A 24 -9.06 21.47 9.29
CA GLY A 24 -10.47 21.24 9.54
C GLY A 24 -10.75 19.90 10.23
N TRP A 25 -12.02 19.70 10.60
CA TRP A 25 -12.51 18.46 11.21
C TRP A 25 -12.26 17.23 10.32
N THR A 26 -12.24 17.40 8.99
CA THR A 26 -11.96 16.35 8.00
C THR A 26 -10.54 15.77 8.15
N SER A 27 -9.55 16.60 8.48
CA SER A 27 -8.18 16.12 8.74
C SER A 27 -8.10 15.33 10.05
N LYS A 28 -8.85 15.75 11.07
CA LYS A 28 -8.95 15.00 12.34
C LYS A 28 -9.60 13.63 12.12
N LEU A 29 -10.63 13.56 11.30
CA LEU A 29 -11.30 12.32 10.94
C LEU A 29 -10.37 11.40 10.13
N ALA A 30 -9.65 11.94 9.14
CA ALA A 30 -8.67 11.19 8.36
C ALA A 30 -7.55 10.62 9.24
N ASN A 31 -7.00 11.42 10.14
CA ASN A 31 -5.96 10.98 11.09
C ASN A 31 -6.49 9.91 12.04
N ALA A 32 -7.71 10.09 12.57
CA ALA A 32 -8.35 9.08 13.42
C ALA A 32 -8.55 7.77 12.64
N THR A 33 -8.98 7.84 11.38
CA THR A 33 -9.14 6.67 10.51
C THR A 33 -7.81 5.97 10.29
N MET A 34 -6.72 6.70 9.96
CA MET A 34 -5.40 6.12 9.76
C MET A 34 -4.86 5.42 11.01
N LYS A 35 -5.11 5.98 12.19
CA LYS A 35 -4.73 5.36 13.48
C LYS A 35 -5.56 4.11 13.78
N VAL A 36 -6.88 4.18 13.63
CA VAL A 36 -7.79 3.08 13.91
C VAL A 36 -7.61 1.92 12.92
N THR A 37 -7.27 2.19 11.66
CA THR A 37 -6.96 1.15 10.67
C THR A 37 -5.62 0.46 10.89
N LEU A 38 -4.79 0.93 11.82
CA LEU A 38 -3.42 0.45 12.10
C LEU A 38 -2.46 0.62 10.91
N LEU A 39 -2.85 1.32 9.85
CA LEU A 39 -2.00 1.54 8.67
C LEU A 39 -0.78 2.39 9.00
N GLU A 40 -0.95 3.42 9.82
CA GLU A 40 0.14 4.27 10.30
C GLU A 40 1.17 3.45 11.09
N GLN A 41 0.69 2.65 12.04
CA GLN A 41 1.54 1.80 12.88
C GLN A 41 2.27 0.75 12.04
N TRP A 42 1.57 0.12 11.09
CA TRP A 42 2.17 -0.85 10.18
C TRP A 42 3.26 -0.21 9.31
N THR A 43 2.96 0.92 8.68
CA THR A 43 3.92 1.64 7.82
C THR A 43 5.15 2.08 8.61
N THR A 44 4.94 2.61 9.81
CA THR A 44 6.02 3.02 10.72
C THR A 44 6.87 1.83 11.16
N ALA A 45 6.24 0.71 11.53
CA ALA A 45 6.95 -0.50 11.93
C ALA A 45 7.81 -1.06 10.79
N MET A 46 7.27 -1.10 9.57
CA MET A 46 8.01 -1.56 8.38
C MET A 46 9.23 -0.67 8.10
N ARG A 47 9.07 0.64 8.14
CA ARG A 47 10.18 1.58 7.92
C ARG A 47 11.24 1.46 9.00
N ARG A 48 10.84 1.40 10.27
CA ARG A 48 11.76 1.23 11.40
C ARG A 48 12.53 -0.09 11.28
N GLY A 49 11.84 -1.19 11.00
CA GLY A 49 12.48 -2.49 10.81
C GLY A 49 13.52 -2.47 9.69
N PHE A 50 13.18 -1.83 8.58
CA PHE A 50 14.10 -1.72 7.44
C PHE A 50 15.27 -0.77 7.73
N SER A 51 15.03 0.33 8.45
CA SER A 51 16.11 1.24 8.88
C SER A 51 17.12 0.54 9.80
N VAL A 52 16.63 -0.28 10.73
CA VAL A 52 17.46 -1.12 11.61
C VAL A 52 18.29 -2.10 10.80
N GLU A 53 17.69 -2.76 9.81
CA GLU A 53 18.40 -3.67 8.91
C GLU A 53 19.50 -2.96 8.11
N ILE A 54 19.22 -1.75 7.59
CA ILE A 54 20.24 -0.96 6.87
C ILE A 54 21.40 -0.59 7.81
N MET A 55 21.13 -0.12 9.01
CA MET A 55 22.17 0.22 9.97
C MET A 55 23.03 -0.98 10.35
N SER A 56 22.41 -2.16 10.48
CA SER A 56 23.14 -3.41 10.75
C SER A 56 24.00 -3.84 9.57
N ARG A 57 23.47 -3.75 8.34
CA ARG A 57 24.26 -4.02 7.12
C ARG A 57 25.41 -3.06 6.97
N MET A 58 25.17 -1.76 7.17
CA MET A 58 26.23 -0.77 7.11
C MET A 58 27.32 -1.03 8.13
N ALA A 59 26.98 -1.45 9.36
CA ALA A 59 27.95 -1.84 10.37
C ALA A 59 28.80 -3.07 9.94
N ALA A 60 28.21 -3.99 9.17
CA ALA A 60 28.94 -5.15 8.63
C ALA A 60 29.80 -4.73 7.42
N ASP A 61 29.25 -3.94 6.50
CA ASP A 61 29.92 -3.55 5.26
C ASP A 61 31.12 -2.62 5.53
N THR A 62 31.02 -1.73 6.50
CA THR A 62 32.11 -0.80 6.88
C THR A 62 33.31 -1.50 7.55
N ARG A 63 33.24 -2.80 7.84
CA ARG A 63 34.42 -3.60 8.22
C ARG A 63 35.35 -3.83 7.03
N GLY A 64 34.80 -3.77 5.79
CA GLY A 64 35.55 -3.88 4.55
C GLY A 64 36.09 -2.54 4.07
N ALA A 65 37.10 -2.58 3.18
CA ALA A 65 37.62 -1.39 2.53
C ALA A 65 36.59 -0.77 1.57
N TRP A 66 36.69 0.54 1.34
CA TRP A 66 35.94 1.20 0.28
C TRP A 66 36.21 0.53 -1.07
N GLY A 67 35.15 0.13 -1.75
CA GLY A 67 35.25 -0.59 -3.03
C GLY A 67 35.31 -2.11 -2.90
N ALA A 68 35.29 -2.68 -1.69
CA ALA A 68 35.26 -4.16 -1.52
C ALA A 68 34.02 -4.78 -2.19
N ASP A 69 32.87 -4.08 -2.16
CA ASP A 69 31.71 -4.37 -3.00
C ASP A 69 31.48 -3.22 -3.99
N PRO A 70 31.85 -3.39 -5.27
CA PRO A 70 31.67 -2.35 -6.29
C PRO A 70 30.20 -1.95 -6.51
N LYS A 71 29.25 -2.86 -6.25
CA LYS A 71 27.81 -2.55 -6.39
C LYS A 71 27.33 -1.65 -5.26
N LEU A 72 27.77 -1.91 -4.05
CA LEU A 72 27.47 -1.08 -2.89
C LEU A 72 28.12 0.30 -3.07
N GLN A 73 29.42 0.35 -3.39
CA GLN A 73 30.15 1.60 -3.63
C GLN A 73 29.38 2.50 -4.61
N LYS A 74 29.05 1.96 -5.78
CA LYS A 74 28.34 2.71 -6.81
C LYS A 74 27.00 3.23 -6.35
N ARG A 75 26.26 2.44 -5.54
CA ARG A 75 25.02 2.88 -4.92
C ARG A 75 25.23 4.04 -3.97
N LEU A 76 26.24 3.95 -3.11
CA LEU A 76 26.60 5.00 -2.15
C LEU A 76 27.02 6.30 -2.86
N GLU A 77 27.80 6.20 -3.95
CA GLU A 77 28.20 7.34 -4.78
C GLU A 77 27.00 8.08 -5.39
N VAL A 78 25.94 7.36 -5.80
CA VAL A 78 24.68 7.98 -6.28
C VAL A 78 24.02 8.82 -5.20
N TYR A 79 24.18 8.47 -3.92
CA TYR A 79 23.69 9.25 -2.78
C TYR A 79 24.70 10.32 -2.32
N GLY A 80 25.78 10.55 -3.07
CA GLY A 80 26.81 11.54 -2.75
C GLY A 80 27.71 11.14 -1.58
N ILE A 81 27.75 9.84 -1.26
CA ILE A 81 28.62 9.29 -0.22
C ILE A 81 29.97 8.99 -0.86
N SER A 82 31.03 9.55 -0.28
CA SER A 82 32.41 9.44 -0.76
C SER A 82 33.22 8.48 0.10
N LYS A 83 34.46 8.24 -0.33
CA LYS A 83 35.44 7.51 0.47
C LYS A 83 35.71 8.18 1.82
N ASP A 84 35.75 9.50 1.86
CA ASP A 84 35.99 10.24 3.11
C ASP A 84 34.85 10.00 4.12
N ASP A 85 33.62 9.93 3.68
CA ASP A 85 32.48 9.59 4.53
C ASP A 85 32.56 8.13 5.02
N TRP A 86 32.98 7.23 4.14
CA TRP A 86 33.20 5.84 4.48
C TRP A 86 34.29 5.65 5.53
N ASP A 87 35.39 6.38 5.42
CA ASP A 87 36.48 6.33 6.39
C ASP A 87 36.01 6.81 7.79
N VAL A 88 35.12 7.79 7.85
CA VAL A 88 34.45 8.20 9.09
C VAL A 88 33.55 7.08 9.63
N TRP A 89 32.75 6.46 8.79
CA TRP A 89 31.88 5.34 9.21
C TRP A 89 32.67 4.12 9.65
N GLN A 90 33.76 3.82 8.98
CA GLN A 90 34.64 2.71 9.32
C GLN A 90 35.35 2.91 10.68
N ALA A 91 35.66 4.15 11.03
CA ALA A 91 36.25 4.48 12.32
C ALA A 91 35.26 4.42 13.48
N ALA A 92 33.96 4.43 13.21
CA ALA A 92 32.92 4.36 14.23
C ALA A 92 32.83 2.94 14.84
N THR A 93 32.70 2.88 16.15
CA THR A 93 32.41 1.62 16.84
C THR A 93 30.91 1.37 16.78
N PRO A 94 30.45 0.29 16.09
CA PRO A 94 29.04 -0.02 16.03
C PRO A 94 28.45 -0.26 17.42
N GLU A 95 27.23 0.20 17.67
CA GLU A 95 26.50 -0.07 18.90
C GLU A 95 25.83 -1.44 18.82
N ASP A 96 25.86 -2.18 19.94
CA ASP A 96 25.06 -3.41 20.06
C ASP A 96 23.61 -3.11 20.41
N TRP A 97 22.70 -3.61 19.60
CA TRP A 97 21.28 -3.60 19.90
C TRP A 97 20.71 -5.00 19.76
N ARG A 98 20.39 -5.63 20.89
CA ARG A 98 19.83 -7.00 20.95
C ARG A 98 20.68 -8.05 20.23
N GLY A 99 21.99 -7.93 20.34
CA GLY A 99 22.94 -8.86 19.70
C GLY A 99 23.26 -8.53 18.24
N GLN A 100 22.78 -7.40 17.72
CA GLN A 100 23.10 -6.91 16.37
C GLN A 100 23.94 -5.64 16.45
N ALA A 101 25.09 -5.66 15.78
CA ALA A 101 25.93 -4.47 15.65
C ALA A 101 25.26 -3.50 14.65
N MET A 102 25.19 -2.23 15.01
CA MET A 102 24.58 -1.19 14.17
C MET A 102 25.47 0.05 14.06
N LEU A 103 25.57 0.58 12.85
CA LEU A 103 26.16 1.90 12.61
C LEU A 103 25.10 2.96 12.89
N THR A 104 25.28 3.68 13.99
CA THR A 104 24.31 4.71 14.44
C THR A 104 24.87 6.11 14.25
N PRO A 105 24.01 7.15 14.14
CA PRO A 105 24.44 8.54 14.18
C PRO A 105 25.25 8.87 15.43
N GLU A 106 24.88 8.29 16.57
CA GLU A 106 25.54 8.48 17.87
C GLU A 106 26.97 7.91 17.86
N SER A 107 27.15 6.74 17.26
CA SER A 107 28.49 6.12 17.15
C SER A 107 29.45 6.98 16.32
N ILE A 108 28.95 7.64 15.27
CA ILE A 108 29.72 8.56 14.42
C ILE A 108 29.98 9.89 15.16
N ALA A 109 28.97 10.43 15.82
CA ALA A 109 29.10 11.71 16.53
C ALA A 109 30.10 11.64 17.70
N SER A 110 30.27 10.48 18.33
CA SER A 110 31.19 10.24 19.44
C SER A 110 32.66 10.08 19.02
N LEU A 111 32.96 9.98 17.72
CA LEU A 111 34.32 9.77 17.23
C LEU A 111 35.29 10.88 17.67
N GLN A 112 36.52 10.48 17.99
CA GLN A 112 37.63 11.37 18.20
C GLN A 112 38.50 11.42 16.92
N GLY A 113 39.23 12.52 16.72
CA GLY A 113 40.14 12.67 15.58
C GLY A 113 39.52 13.20 14.28
N PHE A 114 38.22 13.37 14.21
CA PHE A 114 37.52 13.99 13.08
C PHE A 114 36.94 15.35 13.48
N SER A 115 36.92 16.27 12.54
CA SER A 115 36.30 17.59 12.75
C SER A 115 34.79 17.48 12.92
N ALA A 116 34.17 18.41 13.61
CA ALA A 116 32.72 18.45 13.79
C ALA A 116 31.99 18.48 12.45
N LYS A 117 32.53 19.16 11.44
CA LYS A 117 31.97 19.20 10.08
C LYS A 117 31.97 17.81 9.45
N GLN A 118 33.09 17.11 9.45
CA GLN A 118 33.18 15.75 8.88
C GLN A 118 32.18 14.78 9.53
N LYS A 119 32.07 14.83 10.87
CA LYS A 119 31.12 13.99 11.60
C LYS A 119 29.67 14.31 11.23
N ASN A 120 29.31 15.60 11.22
CA ASN A 120 27.95 16.03 10.88
C ASN A 120 27.59 15.68 9.43
N ASP A 121 28.51 15.88 8.48
CA ASP A 121 28.30 15.52 7.08
C ASP A 121 28.11 14.00 6.93
N ALA A 122 28.95 13.19 7.58
CA ALA A 122 28.87 11.74 7.56
C ALA A 122 27.57 11.21 8.22
N VAL A 123 27.12 11.82 9.34
CA VAL A 123 25.82 11.54 9.96
C VAL A 123 24.68 11.92 9.03
N GLY A 124 24.70 13.11 8.44
CA GLY A 124 23.68 13.58 7.53
C GLY A 124 23.51 12.65 6.31
N LYS A 125 24.63 12.20 5.75
CA LYS A 125 24.66 11.26 4.62
C LYS A 125 24.15 9.87 4.99
N LEU A 126 24.53 9.36 6.19
CA LEU A 126 23.99 8.09 6.70
C LEU A 126 22.48 8.15 6.86
N LEU A 127 21.96 9.19 7.53
CA LEU A 127 20.53 9.38 7.72
C LEU A 127 19.79 9.53 6.38
N GLY A 128 20.35 10.31 5.44
CA GLY A 128 19.80 10.47 4.10
C GLY A 128 19.74 9.14 3.33
N TYR A 129 20.79 8.32 3.43
CA TYR A 129 20.82 6.99 2.82
C TYR A 129 19.76 6.07 3.45
N ILE A 130 19.69 5.97 4.78
CA ILE A 130 18.70 5.18 5.50
C ILE A 130 17.28 5.61 5.11
N GLN A 131 17.02 6.91 5.08
CA GLN A 131 15.72 7.46 4.72
C GLN A 131 15.33 7.08 3.29
N ASN A 132 16.20 7.33 2.32
CA ASN A 132 15.93 7.03 0.92
C ASN A 132 15.69 5.53 0.68
N GLU A 133 16.49 4.66 1.31
CA GLU A 133 16.30 3.22 1.19
C GLU A 133 15.03 2.74 1.90
N SER A 134 14.70 3.30 3.08
CA SER A 134 13.48 2.93 3.82
C SER A 134 12.19 3.33 3.10
N GLU A 135 12.24 4.33 2.23
CA GLU A 135 11.09 4.71 1.40
C GLU A 135 10.66 3.64 0.40
N PHE A 136 11.54 2.66 0.07
CA PHE A 136 11.15 1.51 -0.74
C PHE A 136 10.22 0.54 -0.01
N THR A 137 10.20 0.53 1.33
CA THR A 137 9.28 -0.31 2.10
C THR A 137 7.86 0.25 2.16
N SER A 138 7.73 1.57 1.99
CA SER A 138 6.45 2.26 2.01
C SER A 138 6.52 3.43 1.03
N ILE A 139 6.26 3.11 -0.23
CA ILE A 139 6.36 4.07 -1.33
C ILE A 139 5.26 5.12 -1.20
N LEU A 140 5.69 6.37 -1.08
CA LEU A 140 4.82 7.54 -1.10
C LEU A 140 5.16 8.42 -2.31
N PRO A 141 4.14 9.04 -2.93
CA PRO A 141 4.38 9.98 -4.03
C PRO A 141 5.22 11.16 -3.55
N GLY A 142 6.39 11.35 -4.15
CA GLY A 142 7.25 12.49 -3.89
C GLY A 142 6.64 13.82 -4.37
N LEU A 143 7.29 14.94 -4.04
CA LEU A 143 6.86 16.26 -4.48
C LEU A 143 6.80 16.36 -6.01
N MET A 144 7.81 15.82 -6.72
CA MET A 144 7.85 15.82 -8.18
C MET A 144 6.68 15.04 -8.77
N THR A 145 6.43 13.81 -8.29
CA THR A 145 5.30 12.98 -8.73
C THR A 145 3.97 13.72 -8.54
N ARG A 146 3.78 14.36 -7.38
CA ARG A 146 2.57 15.14 -7.09
C ARG A 146 2.44 16.36 -7.99
N ALA A 147 3.54 17.10 -8.22
CA ALA A 147 3.55 18.26 -9.10
C ALA A 147 3.19 17.87 -10.53
N THR A 148 3.80 16.81 -11.04
CA THR A 148 3.51 16.28 -12.39
C THR A 148 2.06 15.83 -12.53
N MET A 149 1.51 15.15 -11.53
CA MET A 149 0.13 14.67 -11.58
C MET A 149 -0.91 15.79 -11.42
N ARG A 150 -0.57 16.86 -10.71
CA ARG A 150 -1.45 18.01 -10.48
C ARG A 150 -1.37 19.06 -11.59
N GLN A 151 -0.37 19.00 -12.44
CA GLN A 151 -0.17 19.90 -13.61
C GLN A 151 -0.35 21.40 -13.30
N GLY A 152 0.12 21.85 -12.14
CA GLY A 152 0.02 23.25 -11.73
C GLY A 152 -1.39 23.72 -11.37
N THR A 153 -2.39 22.85 -11.27
CA THR A 153 -3.76 23.23 -10.89
C THR A 153 -3.83 23.72 -9.45
N GLN A 154 -4.61 24.80 -9.23
CA GLN A 154 -4.77 25.39 -7.90
C GLN A 154 -5.69 24.54 -6.99
N SER A 155 -5.36 24.51 -5.70
CA SER A 155 -6.23 23.96 -4.65
C SER A 155 -7.53 24.77 -4.58
N GLY A 156 -8.66 24.07 -4.44
CA GLY A 156 -9.97 24.70 -4.31
C GLY A 156 -10.64 25.05 -5.64
N SER A 157 -9.95 24.93 -6.79
CA SER A 157 -10.61 25.03 -8.09
C SER A 157 -11.32 23.72 -8.45
N LEU A 158 -12.47 23.78 -9.12
CA LEU A 158 -13.22 22.58 -9.55
C LEU A 158 -12.35 21.63 -10.39
N GLY A 159 -11.58 22.16 -11.34
CA GLY A 159 -10.66 21.36 -12.14
C GLY A 159 -9.51 20.76 -11.33
N GLY A 160 -8.95 21.53 -10.40
CA GLY A 160 -7.89 21.06 -9.51
C GLY A 160 -8.34 19.96 -8.55
N GLU A 161 -9.51 20.09 -7.94
CA GLU A 161 -10.06 19.06 -7.04
C GLU A 161 -10.46 17.80 -7.84
N SER A 162 -11.06 17.97 -9.01
CA SER A 162 -11.35 16.84 -9.91
C SER A 162 -10.10 16.05 -10.27
N LEU A 163 -9.03 16.74 -10.67
CA LEU A 163 -7.75 16.10 -11.01
C LEU A 163 -7.11 15.42 -9.79
N ARG A 164 -7.19 16.03 -8.61
CA ARG A 164 -6.72 15.41 -7.35
C ARG A 164 -7.46 14.13 -7.02
N HIS A 165 -8.78 14.12 -7.15
CA HIS A 165 -9.58 12.92 -6.90
C HIS A 165 -9.27 11.81 -7.92
N LEU A 166 -9.13 12.15 -9.20
CA LEU A 166 -8.77 11.20 -10.26
C LEU A 166 -7.37 10.58 -10.05
N THR A 167 -6.43 11.37 -9.53
CA THR A 167 -5.03 10.95 -9.38
C THR A 167 -4.71 10.39 -8.00
N LEU A 168 -5.61 10.49 -7.03
CA LEU A 168 -5.37 10.16 -5.63
C LEU A 168 -4.80 8.74 -5.46
N PHE A 169 -5.45 7.74 -6.05
CA PHE A 169 -5.00 6.35 -5.95
C PHE A 169 -3.98 5.94 -7.03
N LYS A 170 -3.91 6.70 -8.12
CA LYS A 170 -2.96 6.46 -9.21
C LYS A 170 -1.55 6.95 -8.86
N SER A 171 -1.45 7.90 -7.96
CA SER A 171 -0.17 8.47 -7.51
C SER A 171 0.78 7.42 -6.90
N PHE A 172 0.25 6.41 -6.21
CA PHE A 172 1.04 5.29 -5.70
C PHE A 172 1.69 4.48 -6.85
N GLY A 173 0.91 4.10 -7.86
CA GLY A 173 1.42 3.34 -9.01
C GLY A 173 2.49 4.13 -9.79
N VAL A 174 2.30 5.45 -9.97
CA VAL A 174 3.29 6.31 -10.61
C VAL A 174 4.57 6.40 -9.77
N ALA A 175 4.45 6.65 -8.47
CA ALA A 175 5.61 6.73 -7.58
C ALA A 175 6.39 5.41 -7.51
N MET A 176 5.68 4.29 -7.50
CA MET A 176 6.27 2.96 -7.55
C MET A 176 7.06 2.75 -8.85
N PHE A 177 6.44 3.04 -9.99
CA PHE A 177 7.11 2.94 -11.29
C PHE A 177 8.34 3.86 -11.36
N GLU A 178 8.20 5.12 -10.98
CA GLU A 178 9.29 6.11 -11.01
C GLU A 178 10.49 5.66 -10.16
N ARG A 179 10.26 5.20 -8.92
CA ARG A 179 11.33 4.74 -8.03
C ARG A 179 12.04 3.50 -8.55
N HIS A 180 11.28 2.49 -8.95
CA HIS A 180 11.86 1.24 -9.43
C HIS A 180 12.52 1.41 -10.80
N TRP A 181 11.97 2.26 -11.67
CA TRP A 181 12.60 2.63 -12.93
C TRP A 181 13.94 3.34 -12.70
N LYS A 182 13.96 4.34 -11.80
CA LYS A 182 15.19 5.03 -11.44
C LYS A 182 16.23 4.05 -10.85
N ARG A 183 15.82 3.14 -9.98
CA ARG A 183 16.71 2.11 -9.43
C ARG A 183 17.23 1.18 -10.53
N ALA A 184 16.39 0.70 -11.41
CA ALA A 184 16.77 -0.18 -12.51
C ALA A 184 17.72 0.52 -13.50
N SER A 185 17.51 1.81 -13.78
CA SER A 185 18.38 2.58 -14.69
C SER A 185 19.79 2.75 -14.15
N GLN A 186 19.99 2.73 -12.85
CA GLN A 186 21.31 2.82 -12.19
C GLN A 186 22.12 1.52 -12.25
N ILE A 187 21.46 0.40 -12.59
CA ILE A 187 22.15 -0.88 -12.77
C ILE A 187 22.80 -0.87 -14.16
N GLU A 188 24.10 -1.09 -14.24
CA GLU A 188 24.82 -1.02 -15.53
C GLU A 188 24.55 -2.22 -16.42
N SER A 189 24.63 -3.44 -15.86
CA SER A 189 24.50 -4.65 -16.64
C SER A 189 23.06 -4.93 -17.05
N THR A 190 22.84 -5.29 -18.31
CA THR A 190 21.53 -5.71 -18.81
C THR A 190 21.00 -6.92 -18.05
N ALA A 191 21.83 -7.88 -17.71
CA ALA A 191 21.47 -9.02 -16.89
C ALA A 191 21.01 -8.60 -15.48
N GLY A 192 21.69 -7.62 -14.87
CA GLY A 192 21.30 -7.07 -13.57
C GLY A 192 19.96 -6.33 -13.62
N LYS A 193 19.72 -5.53 -14.67
CA LYS A 193 18.42 -4.87 -14.92
C LYS A 193 17.30 -5.88 -15.03
N LEU A 194 17.52 -6.94 -15.82
CA LEU A 194 16.55 -8.01 -16.01
C LEU A 194 16.28 -8.77 -14.70
N ALA A 195 17.33 -9.14 -13.97
CA ALA A 195 17.20 -9.83 -12.68
C ALA A 195 16.43 -8.98 -11.66
N TYR A 196 16.73 -7.68 -11.56
CA TYR A 196 16.01 -6.76 -10.69
C TYR A 196 14.52 -6.66 -11.06
N SER A 197 14.24 -6.45 -12.35
CA SER A 197 12.84 -6.33 -12.84
C SER A 197 12.05 -7.62 -12.65
N ALA A 198 12.68 -8.78 -12.89
CA ALA A 198 12.07 -10.09 -12.67
C ALA A 198 11.78 -10.33 -11.18
N SER A 199 12.74 -10.01 -10.30
CA SER A 199 12.55 -10.14 -8.83
C SER A 199 11.44 -9.23 -8.34
N LEU A 200 11.39 -7.98 -8.82
CA LEU A 200 10.32 -7.04 -8.47
C LEU A 200 8.96 -7.57 -8.94
N PHE A 201 8.86 -7.97 -10.20
CA PHE A 201 7.61 -8.51 -10.75
C PHE A 201 7.13 -9.75 -9.98
N THR A 202 8.04 -10.70 -9.70
CA THR A 202 7.72 -11.90 -8.92
C THR A 202 7.25 -11.55 -7.52
N GLY A 203 7.95 -10.62 -6.83
CA GLY A 203 7.56 -10.16 -5.50
C GLY A 203 6.17 -9.54 -5.48
N LEU A 204 5.85 -8.69 -6.45
CA LEU A 204 4.54 -8.06 -6.60
C LEU A 204 3.43 -9.08 -6.91
N LEU A 205 3.73 -10.03 -7.79
CA LEU A 205 2.80 -11.12 -8.13
C LEU A 205 2.48 -11.96 -6.91
N MET A 206 3.49 -12.35 -6.12
CA MET A 206 3.30 -13.12 -4.89
C MET A 206 2.54 -12.32 -3.82
N ALA A 207 2.84 -11.03 -3.66
CA ALA A 207 2.10 -10.16 -2.75
C ALA A 207 0.63 -10.03 -3.17
N GLY A 208 0.35 -9.92 -4.46
CA GLY A 208 -1.01 -9.92 -5.00
C GLY A 208 -1.74 -11.23 -4.79
N ALA A 209 -1.06 -12.37 -4.97
CA ALA A 209 -1.59 -13.71 -4.71
C ALA A 209 -1.96 -13.87 -3.23
N MET A 210 -1.05 -13.51 -2.33
CA MET A 210 -1.31 -13.54 -0.89
C MET A 210 -2.48 -12.64 -0.50
N THR A 211 -2.55 -11.44 -1.07
CA THR A 211 -3.66 -10.50 -0.84
C THR A 211 -5.00 -11.09 -1.30
N ASN A 212 -5.04 -11.77 -2.44
CA ASN A 212 -6.24 -12.45 -2.91
C ASN A 212 -6.71 -13.51 -1.90
N GLN A 213 -5.80 -14.37 -1.45
CA GLN A 213 -6.13 -15.44 -0.50
C GLN A 213 -6.60 -14.88 0.85
N LEU A 214 -5.89 -13.89 1.40
CA LEU A 214 -6.27 -13.25 2.66
C LEU A 214 -7.65 -12.59 2.58
N LEU A 215 -7.94 -11.88 1.47
CA LEU A 215 -9.25 -11.26 1.28
C LEU A 215 -10.38 -12.28 1.15
N ASP A 216 -10.14 -13.44 0.53
CA ASP A 216 -11.14 -14.49 0.46
C ASP A 216 -11.42 -15.07 1.85
N ILE A 217 -10.38 -15.37 2.63
CA ILE A 217 -10.51 -15.83 4.01
C ILE A 217 -11.27 -14.78 4.86
N MET A 218 -10.89 -13.51 4.76
CA MET A 218 -11.57 -12.43 5.49
C MET A 218 -13.03 -12.21 5.08
N ASN A 219 -13.42 -12.63 3.88
CA ASN A 219 -14.80 -12.59 3.41
C ASN A 219 -15.55 -13.92 3.65
N GLY A 220 -15.07 -14.79 4.54
CA GLY A 220 -15.71 -16.08 4.87
C GLY A 220 -15.59 -17.16 3.79
N ARG A 221 -14.77 -16.95 2.74
CA ARG A 221 -14.59 -17.88 1.64
C ARG A 221 -13.32 -18.72 1.82
N ASP A 222 -13.36 -19.94 1.31
CA ASP A 222 -12.13 -20.71 1.21
C ASP A 222 -11.14 -20.07 0.23
N PRO A 223 -9.83 -20.25 0.44
CA PRO A 223 -8.81 -19.81 -0.50
C PRO A 223 -9.07 -20.30 -1.92
N ARG A 224 -8.74 -19.48 -2.91
CA ARG A 224 -8.86 -19.84 -4.33
C ARG A 224 -7.78 -20.83 -4.73
N LYS A 225 -8.11 -21.69 -5.67
CA LYS A 225 -7.13 -22.59 -6.29
C LYS A 225 -6.10 -21.77 -7.07
N MET A 226 -4.82 -21.98 -6.78
CA MET A 226 -3.72 -21.30 -7.47
C MET A 226 -3.33 -21.92 -8.81
N ASN A 227 -3.96 -23.01 -9.21
CA ASN A 227 -3.73 -23.66 -10.50
C ASN A 227 -4.51 -23.04 -11.67
N ASP A 228 -5.34 -22.02 -11.41
CA ASP A 228 -6.12 -21.30 -12.42
C ASP A 228 -5.37 -20.05 -12.91
N GLY A 229 -5.22 -19.91 -14.23
CA GLY A 229 -4.63 -18.71 -14.84
C GLY A 229 -5.36 -17.41 -14.47
N LYS A 230 -6.67 -17.45 -14.26
CA LYS A 230 -7.45 -16.29 -13.79
C LYS A 230 -6.99 -15.80 -12.42
N PHE A 231 -6.61 -16.71 -11.53
CA PHE A 231 -6.06 -16.35 -10.23
C PHE A 231 -4.79 -15.51 -10.38
N TRP A 232 -3.86 -15.95 -11.23
CA TRP A 232 -2.58 -15.26 -11.44
C TRP A 232 -2.73 -13.91 -12.15
N VAL A 233 -3.67 -13.80 -13.10
CA VAL A 233 -4.01 -12.50 -13.70
C VAL A 233 -4.54 -11.53 -12.64
N GLN A 234 -5.43 -11.97 -11.76
CA GLN A 234 -5.93 -11.12 -10.67
C GLN A 234 -4.84 -10.80 -9.62
N ALA A 235 -3.96 -11.75 -9.34
CA ALA A 235 -2.81 -11.52 -8.47
C ALA A 235 -1.88 -10.45 -9.05
N MET A 236 -1.58 -10.51 -10.36
CA MET A 236 -0.77 -9.52 -11.06
C MET A 236 -1.38 -8.12 -11.02
N LEU A 237 -2.69 -8.03 -11.27
CA LEU A 237 -3.42 -6.75 -11.22
C LEU A 237 -3.44 -6.16 -9.80
N ARG A 238 -3.65 -7.01 -8.79
CA ARG A 238 -3.75 -6.59 -7.39
C ARG A 238 -2.41 -6.30 -6.75
N GLY A 239 -1.37 -7.01 -7.14
CA GLY A 239 0.00 -6.80 -6.66
C GLY A 239 0.65 -5.53 -7.17
N GLY A 240 0.00 -4.80 -8.08
CA GLY A 240 0.54 -3.57 -8.67
C GLY A 240 1.60 -3.83 -9.75
N GLY A 241 1.81 -5.08 -10.16
CA GLY A 241 2.80 -5.44 -11.18
C GLY A 241 2.58 -4.79 -12.55
N VAL A 242 1.36 -4.38 -12.83
CA VAL A 242 0.96 -3.65 -14.05
C VAL A 242 0.78 -2.14 -13.78
N GLY A 243 0.94 -1.70 -12.54
CA GLY A 243 0.80 -0.30 -12.15
C GLY A 243 -0.55 0.30 -12.54
N ILE A 244 -0.53 1.52 -13.09
CA ILE A 244 -1.75 2.24 -13.54
C ILE A 244 -2.48 1.47 -14.64
N PHE A 245 -1.76 0.74 -15.49
CA PHE A 245 -2.36 -0.06 -16.55
C PHE A 245 -3.21 -1.22 -16.02
N GLY A 246 -2.93 -1.70 -14.79
CA GLY A 246 -3.70 -2.76 -14.15
C GLY A 246 -5.16 -2.40 -13.95
N ASP A 247 -5.45 -1.17 -13.54
CA ASP A 247 -6.83 -0.70 -13.37
C ASP A 247 -7.57 -0.61 -14.70
N ILE A 248 -6.87 -0.17 -15.76
CA ILE A 248 -7.42 -0.08 -17.12
C ILE A 248 -7.68 -1.48 -17.68
N LEU A 249 -6.72 -2.39 -17.52
CA LEU A 249 -6.85 -3.78 -17.97
C LEU A 249 -7.93 -4.53 -17.19
N ASN A 250 -7.99 -4.37 -15.88
CA ASN A 250 -9.02 -4.98 -15.04
C ASN A 250 -10.43 -4.49 -15.43
N THR A 251 -10.54 -3.22 -15.80
CA THR A 251 -11.77 -2.62 -16.31
C THR A 251 -12.16 -3.21 -17.67
N GLY A 252 -11.19 -3.36 -18.57
CA GLY A 252 -11.41 -3.88 -19.94
C GLY A 252 -11.63 -5.41 -20.00
N LEU A 253 -11.02 -6.16 -19.08
CA LEU A 253 -11.11 -7.65 -19.05
C LEU A 253 -12.29 -8.18 -18.22
N GLY A 254 -13.23 -7.32 -17.83
CA GLY A 254 -14.40 -7.73 -17.04
C GLY A 254 -14.04 -8.13 -15.61
N GLY A 255 -13.00 -7.50 -15.03
CA GLY A 255 -12.58 -7.74 -13.67
C GLY A 255 -13.74 -7.56 -12.70
N ASP A 256 -13.65 -8.30 -11.60
CA ASP A 256 -14.64 -8.49 -10.56
C ASP A 256 -15.32 -7.16 -10.16
N ASN A 257 -16.49 -6.88 -10.76
CA ASN A 257 -17.32 -5.72 -10.46
C ASN A 257 -17.88 -5.86 -9.04
N ARG A 258 -17.03 -5.57 -8.06
CA ARG A 258 -17.42 -5.55 -6.65
C ARG A 258 -18.45 -4.44 -6.44
N GLY A 259 -19.70 -4.83 -6.50
CA GLY A 259 -20.79 -3.98 -6.05
C GLY A 259 -21.55 -3.23 -7.13
N GLY A 260 -21.54 -3.66 -8.40
CA GLY A 260 -22.40 -3.07 -9.43
C GLY A 260 -21.90 -1.73 -9.99
N GLN A 261 -20.70 -1.32 -9.66
CA GLN A 261 -20.06 -0.16 -10.30
C GLN A 261 -19.73 -0.50 -11.76
N SER A 262 -20.02 0.42 -12.67
CA SER A 262 -19.59 0.29 -14.04
C SER A 262 -18.05 0.34 -14.08
N ASN A 263 -17.46 -0.39 -15.02
CA ASN A 263 -16.01 -0.46 -15.19
C ASN A 263 -15.37 0.94 -15.31
N LEU A 264 -16.12 1.91 -15.87
CA LEU A 264 -15.67 3.29 -16.03
C LEU A 264 -15.59 4.08 -14.72
N THR A 265 -16.49 3.82 -13.77
CA THR A 265 -16.53 4.53 -12.47
C THR A 265 -15.39 4.14 -11.56
N GLY A 266 -14.88 2.90 -11.68
CA GLY A 266 -13.67 2.44 -11.00
C GLY A 266 -12.41 3.22 -11.42
N LEU A 267 -12.33 3.62 -12.70
CA LEU A 267 -11.22 4.44 -13.21
C LEU A 267 -11.25 5.89 -12.70
N LEU A 268 -12.44 6.41 -12.44
CA LEU A 268 -12.63 7.80 -12.00
C LEU A 268 -12.35 8.00 -10.49
N GLY A 269 -12.14 6.92 -9.76
CA GLY A 269 -11.86 6.95 -8.33
C GLY A 269 -13.14 6.90 -7.46
N PRO A 270 -12.99 6.72 -6.13
CA PRO A 270 -14.11 6.39 -5.26
C PRO A 270 -15.16 7.48 -5.13
N VAL A 271 -14.80 8.76 -5.21
CA VAL A 271 -15.76 9.88 -5.12
C VAL A 271 -16.70 9.88 -6.30
N TYR A 272 -16.15 9.80 -7.52
CA TYR A 272 -16.96 9.73 -8.74
C TYR A 272 -17.70 8.39 -8.85
N GLY A 273 -17.09 7.29 -8.37
CA GLY A 273 -17.75 5.99 -8.27
C GLY A 273 -19.01 6.07 -7.39
N THR A 274 -18.89 6.64 -6.20
CA THR A 274 -20.03 6.82 -5.28
C THR A 274 -21.08 7.76 -5.86
N ALA A 275 -20.68 8.89 -6.46
CA ALA A 275 -21.61 9.81 -7.10
C ALA A 275 -22.38 9.15 -8.25
N ALA A 276 -21.70 8.33 -9.05
CA ALA A 276 -22.34 7.57 -10.12
C ALA A 276 -23.29 6.51 -9.58
N ASP A 277 -22.92 5.77 -8.52
CA ASP A 277 -23.78 4.78 -7.87
C ASP A 277 -25.06 5.44 -7.30
N VAL A 278 -24.93 6.60 -6.63
CA VAL A 278 -26.06 7.39 -6.16
C VAL A 278 -26.93 7.85 -7.33
N GLY A 279 -26.31 8.38 -8.39
CA GLY A 279 -27.03 8.85 -9.58
C GLY A 279 -27.77 7.73 -10.31
N LEU A 280 -27.13 6.57 -10.48
CA LEU A 280 -27.74 5.38 -11.10
C LEU A 280 -28.87 4.81 -10.22
N THR A 281 -28.70 4.80 -8.91
CA THR A 281 -29.74 4.35 -7.98
C THR A 281 -30.93 5.31 -7.99
N ALA A 282 -30.68 6.62 -7.96
CA ALA A 282 -31.75 7.62 -8.09
C ALA A 282 -32.46 7.51 -9.46
N GLY A 283 -31.69 7.32 -10.55
CA GLY A 283 -32.26 7.12 -11.90
C GLY A 283 -33.05 5.82 -12.02
N SER A 284 -32.74 4.79 -11.24
CA SER A 284 -33.49 3.52 -11.26
C SER A 284 -34.88 3.65 -10.64
N VAL A 285 -35.09 4.60 -9.73
CA VAL A 285 -36.43 4.90 -9.14
C VAL A 285 -37.44 5.31 -10.21
N PHE A 286 -36.96 5.94 -11.29
CA PHE A 286 -37.82 6.40 -12.40
C PHE A 286 -38.01 5.33 -13.49
N LYS A 287 -37.46 4.13 -13.34
CA LYS A 287 -37.66 3.03 -14.28
C LYS A 287 -38.79 2.13 -13.80
N GLU A 288 -39.79 1.95 -14.63
CA GLU A 288 -40.99 1.15 -14.36
C GLU A 288 -40.78 -0.30 -13.88
N LYS A 289 -39.56 -0.83 -14.04
CA LYS A 289 -39.23 -2.23 -13.68
C LYS A 289 -38.35 -2.38 -12.43
N THR A 290 -38.09 -1.31 -11.68
CA THR A 290 -37.22 -1.40 -10.50
C THR A 290 -38.08 -1.49 -9.24
N GLU A 291 -37.95 -2.59 -8.50
CA GLU A 291 -38.65 -2.75 -7.24
C GLU A 291 -38.09 -1.79 -6.17
N PRO A 292 -38.93 -1.19 -5.33
CA PRO A 292 -38.47 -0.32 -4.24
C PRO A 292 -37.47 -1.01 -3.28
N ALA A 293 -37.61 -2.31 -3.13
CA ALA A 293 -36.70 -3.15 -2.32
C ALA A 293 -35.26 -3.14 -2.88
N ASP A 294 -35.09 -3.18 -4.20
CA ASP A 294 -33.76 -3.13 -4.84
C ASP A 294 -33.10 -1.76 -4.67
N VAL A 295 -33.89 -0.70 -4.66
CA VAL A 295 -33.42 0.67 -4.38
C VAL A 295 -32.93 0.74 -2.92
N GLY A 296 -33.69 0.21 -1.98
CA GLY A 296 -33.31 0.16 -0.57
C GLY A 296 -32.01 -0.64 -0.34
N ALA A 297 -31.88 -1.80 -0.98
CA ALA A 297 -30.67 -2.62 -0.92
C ALA A 297 -29.45 -1.90 -1.48
N ASN A 298 -29.61 -1.14 -2.57
CA ASN A 298 -28.52 -0.34 -3.15
C ASN A 298 -28.12 0.84 -2.25
N LEU A 299 -29.08 1.55 -1.68
CA LEU A 299 -28.81 2.65 -0.74
C LEU A 299 -28.13 2.15 0.53
N LEU A 300 -28.57 1.02 1.09
CA LEU A 300 -27.92 0.38 2.23
C LEU A 300 -26.46 0.06 1.88
N ARG A 301 -26.21 -0.51 0.70
CA ARG A 301 -24.85 -0.83 0.24
C ARG A 301 -23.98 0.43 0.09
N ILE A 302 -24.51 1.49 -0.53
CA ILE A 302 -23.78 2.76 -0.69
C ILE A 302 -23.49 3.36 0.70
N GLY A 303 -24.44 3.38 1.60
CA GLY A 303 -24.25 3.84 2.98
C GLY A 303 -23.18 3.05 3.70
N TYR A 304 -23.27 1.72 3.67
CA TYR A 304 -22.25 0.82 4.25
C TYR A 304 -20.85 1.05 3.64
N GLN A 305 -20.76 1.20 2.32
CA GLN A 305 -19.50 1.41 1.64
C GLN A 305 -18.78 2.72 2.01
N ASN A 306 -19.56 3.74 2.39
CA ASN A 306 -19.04 5.06 2.72
C ASN A 306 -19.00 5.35 4.24
N THR A 307 -19.40 4.39 5.09
CA THR A 307 -19.32 4.56 6.54
C THR A 307 -17.91 4.26 7.04
N PRO A 308 -17.21 5.25 7.62
CA PRO A 308 -15.87 5.03 8.18
C PRO A 308 -15.96 4.04 9.36
N PHE A 309 -14.83 3.37 9.64
CA PHE A 309 -14.60 2.41 10.72
C PHE A 309 -15.30 1.06 10.59
N ILE A 310 -16.50 0.95 10.02
CA ILE A 310 -17.21 -0.32 9.86
C ILE A 310 -16.50 -1.25 8.88
N ARG A 311 -15.89 -0.69 7.82
CA ARG A 311 -15.19 -1.46 6.79
C ARG A 311 -13.69 -1.65 7.05
N ASN A 312 -13.23 -1.44 8.27
CA ASN A 312 -11.87 -1.79 8.62
C ASN A 312 -11.66 -3.30 8.49
N TRP A 313 -10.45 -3.68 8.14
CA TRP A 313 -10.10 -5.08 7.84
C TRP A 313 -10.47 -6.06 8.97
N TYR A 314 -10.50 -5.60 10.23
CA TYR A 314 -10.82 -6.41 11.42
C TYR A 314 -12.30 -6.33 11.85
N THR A 315 -13.05 -5.29 11.48
CA THR A 315 -14.48 -5.17 11.83
C THR A 315 -15.42 -5.58 10.71
N LYS A 316 -14.92 -5.51 9.46
CA LYS A 316 -15.71 -5.74 8.25
C LYS A 316 -16.39 -7.11 8.27
N ALA A 317 -15.64 -8.18 8.48
CA ALA A 317 -16.18 -9.54 8.45
C ALA A 317 -17.26 -9.72 9.51
N ALA A 318 -17.00 -9.29 10.75
CA ALA A 318 -17.97 -9.38 11.83
C ALA A 318 -19.26 -8.61 11.52
N PHE A 319 -19.14 -7.39 11.02
CA PHE A 319 -20.31 -6.59 10.68
C PHE A 319 -21.09 -7.15 9.48
N GLU A 320 -20.37 -7.59 8.43
CA GLU A 320 -21.01 -8.19 7.25
C GLU A 320 -21.82 -9.43 7.61
N HIS A 321 -21.27 -10.33 8.44
CA HIS A 321 -21.95 -11.55 8.85
C HIS A 321 -23.04 -11.29 9.89
N ALA A 322 -22.83 -10.41 10.88
CA ALA A 322 -23.79 -10.18 11.94
C ALA A 322 -25.00 -9.35 11.52
N VAL A 323 -24.86 -8.46 10.53
CA VAL A 323 -25.89 -7.45 10.24
C VAL A 323 -26.13 -7.28 8.74
N PHE A 324 -25.04 -7.04 7.96
CA PHE A 324 -25.20 -6.55 6.60
C PHE A 324 -25.83 -7.57 5.65
N HIS A 325 -25.45 -8.84 5.75
CA HIS A 325 -25.96 -9.89 4.88
C HIS A 325 -27.46 -10.14 5.13
N ASP A 326 -27.89 -10.15 6.38
CA ASP A 326 -29.30 -10.31 6.74
C ASP A 326 -30.16 -9.13 6.27
N MET A 327 -29.65 -7.90 6.45
CA MET A 327 -30.33 -6.71 5.92
C MET A 327 -30.44 -6.72 4.41
N GLN A 328 -29.39 -7.17 3.71
CA GLN A 328 -29.41 -7.30 2.24
C GLN A 328 -30.39 -8.39 1.77
N GLU A 329 -30.45 -9.53 2.45
CA GLU A 329 -31.40 -10.59 2.13
C GLU A 329 -32.84 -10.14 2.36
N LEU A 330 -33.10 -9.37 3.45
CA LEU A 330 -34.41 -8.81 3.74
C LEU A 330 -34.87 -7.82 2.65
N LEU A 331 -33.96 -6.96 2.18
CA LEU A 331 -34.26 -5.94 1.17
C LEU A 331 -34.22 -6.48 -0.26
N SER A 332 -33.50 -7.54 -0.52
CA SER A 332 -33.37 -8.16 -1.84
C SER A 332 -33.35 -9.68 -1.71
N PRO A 333 -34.51 -10.32 -1.61
CA PRO A 333 -34.63 -11.77 -1.41
C PRO A 333 -33.82 -12.58 -2.43
N GLY A 334 -33.12 -13.59 -1.94
CA GLY A 334 -32.20 -14.41 -2.76
C GLY A 334 -30.82 -13.80 -2.98
N TYR A 335 -30.47 -12.72 -2.29
CA TYR A 335 -29.13 -12.12 -2.32
C TYR A 335 -28.05 -13.11 -1.89
N LEU A 336 -28.23 -13.81 -0.77
CA LEU A 336 -27.30 -14.82 -0.27
C LEU A 336 -27.10 -15.96 -1.27
N ARG A 337 -28.18 -16.44 -1.88
CA ARG A 337 -28.12 -17.48 -2.90
C ARG A 337 -27.37 -17.03 -4.14
N ARG A 338 -27.58 -15.79 -4.60
CA ARG A 338 -26.84 -15.22 -5.72
C ARG A 338 -25.35 -15.09 -5.40
N MET A 339 -24.99 -14.67 -4.19
CA MET A 339 -23.62 -14.53 -3.73
C MET A 339 -22.88 -15.89 -3.70
N LYS A 340 -23.51 -16.92 -3.12
CA LYS A 340 -22.98 -18.29 -3.08
C LYS A 340 -22.76 -18.85 -4.49
N ARG A 341 -23.77 -18.72 -5.36
CA ARG A 341 -23.65 -19.16 -6.76
C ARG A 341 -22.53 -18.47 -7.53
N ARG A 342 -22.32 -17.17 -7.30
CA ARG A 342 -21.24 -16.43 -7.94
C ARG A 342 -19.87 -16.92 -7.47
N ALA A 343 -19.64 -17.07 -6.17
CA ALA A 343 -18.39 -17.59 -5.63
C ALA A 343 -18.05 -18.98 -6.21
N GLN A 344 -19.06 -19.88 -6.27
CA GLN A 344 -18.90 -21.20 -6.86
C GLN A 344 -18.62 -21.15 -8.36
N LYS A 345 -19.34 -20.32 -9.12
CA LYS A 345 -19.19 -20.21 -10.58
C LYS A 345 -17.87 -19.58 -11.00
N ASP A 346 -17.48 -18.49 -10.32
CA ASP A 346 -16.34 -17.67 -10.74
C ASP A 346 -15.00 -18.29 -10.32
N PHE A 347 -14.96 -18.95 -9.15
CA PHE A 347 -13.72 -19.42 -8.54
C PHE A 347 -13.79 -20.84 -7.95
N GLY A 348 -14.93 -21.53 -8.05
CA GLY A 348 -15.12 -22.85 -7.44
C GLY A 348 -15.01 -22.84 -5.91
N GLN A 349 -15.24 -21.68 -5.27
CA GLN A 349 -15.08 -21.51 -3.84
C GLN A 349 -16.33 -21.93 -3.07
N SER A 350 -16.14 -22.55 -1.92
CA SER A 350 -17.13 -22.71 -0.86
C SER A 350 -16.87 -21.68 0.26
N PHE A 351 -17.77 -21.63 1.23
CA PHE A 351 -17.66 -20.77 2.39
C PHE A 351 -17.25 -21.62 3.60
N TRP A 352 -16.32 -21.09 4.38
CA TRP A 352 -15.99 -21.61 5.71
C TRP A 352 -16.80 -20.86 6.79
N TRP A 353 -17.23 -19.66 6.46
CA TRP A 353 -18.17 -18.86 7.23
C TRP A 353 -19.29 -18.45 6.27
N GLU A 354 -20.42 -19.10 6.40
CA GLU A 354 -21.55 -18.87 5.50
C GLU A 354 -22.11 -17.44 5.67
N PRO A 355 -22.37 -16.74 4.56
CA PRO A 355 -22.97 -15.42 4.65
C PRO A 355 -24.39 -15.49 5.22
N GLY A 356 -24.66 -14.69 6.26
CA GLY A 356 -25.88 -14.71 7.06
C GLY A 356 -25.76 -15.51 8.36
N ASP A 357 -24.68 -16.25 8.59
CA ASP A 357 -24.47 -16.94 9.85
C ASP A 357 -23.64 -16.07 10.81
N SER A 358 -24.05 -16.00 12.06
CA SER A 358 -23.37 -15.20 13.10
C SER A 358 -22.03 -15.81 13.54
N THR A 359 -21.84 -17.12 13.32
CA THR A 359 -20.63 -17.85 13.70
C THR A 359 -20.17 -18.74 12.54
N PRO A 360 -18.86 -18.97 12.40
CA PRO A 360 -18.34 -19.85 11.36
C PRO A 360 -18.65 -21.34 11.68
N ASP A 361 -19.01 -22.12 10.66
CA ASP A 361 -19.28 -23.55 10.79
C ASP A 361 -18.01 -24.41 10.89
N ARG A 362 -16.92 -23.94 10.30
CA ARG A 362 -15.63 -24.64 10.23
C ARG A 362 -14.46 -23.66 10.06
N ALA A 363 -13.26 -24.16 10.09
CA ALA A 363 -12.07 -23.41 9.70
C ALA A 363 -11.92 -23.30 8.17
N PRO A 364 -11.20 -22.28 7.65
CA PRO A 364 -10.86 -22.20 6.23
C PRO A 364 -10.09 -23.43 5.76
N ASN A 365 -10.43 -23.95 4.58
CA ASN A 365 -9.72 -25.07 3.97
C ASN A 365 -8.46 -24.57 3.26
N LEU A 366 -7.35 -24.47 4.00
CA LEU A 366 -6.07 -24.00 3.45
C LEU A 366 -5.42 -25.00 2.48
N GLY A 367 -5.84 -26.27 2.50
CA GLY A 367 -5.33 -27.28 1.59
C GLY A 367 -5.97 -27.30 0.20
N ALA A 368 -6.97 -26.42 -0.03
CA ALA A 368 -7.63 -26.30 -1.33
C ALA A 368 -6.97 -25.25 -2.25
N ALA A 369 -6.00 -24.51 -1.73
CA ALA A 369 -5.31 -23.43 -2.42
C ALA A 369 -4.25 -23.89 -3.43
#